data_0b89c0acbd075da0263a3931a86456c2
#
_entry.id   0b89c0acbd075da0263a3931a86456c2
#
_cell.length_a   1.000
_cell.length_b   1.000
_cell.length_c   1.000
_cell.angle_alpha   90.00
_cell.angle_beta   90.00
_cell.angle_gamma   90.00
#
_symmetry.space_group_name_H-M   'P 1'
#
loop_
_entity.id
_entity.type
_entity.pdbx_description
1 polymer ?
#
loop_
_entity_poly.entity_id
_entity_poly.type
_entity_poly.pdbx_seq_one_letter_code
_entity_poly.pdbx_strand_id
1 'polypeptide(L)'
;MKFLSKIPLFIFALFFVAPIFASAATTFEVSGWVPYWNGATSTADAIAHITELTEVDPFVYAVQNDGTIKDLGPMDQAPWSTLVATAQANHVRVIPTIMWSNPSAEESVLSTASSRRALEIAAANIAKQYDGVDIDFENKPADLRKYFSLFLQGLYERVGTKLVTCDIEARTPIGDMYPDGNIPAGTGDYANDYTQINKYCDRVHIMTYDQQTVDQALANQAASSSQLYAPVADPQWVSRVVQLTEQSISPKKISVGVPTYGYEYDVTAYSGNQYNYDIMWTFNPKYATQIEQQYNVQPTRNAADELELTYIPTTATTSMPVSSNINNALIAAAAASQYATQLNSHMDFRLLDWPDATSVADKAQLAKQLGVRGIAIFKIDGGEDPNMWSAIQGLASSATTGSLGGGGSISSSSLQRDLSIGMSGSDVAVLQKILNSDSSTQVAASGPGSKGNETTKFGAATKLAVEKFQSKYGIASASNPAYGFVGPATRAKLNAILATL
;
A
#
# COMPACT_ATOMS: atom_id res chain seq x y z
N MET A 1 -28.95 62.83 -62.01
CA MET A 1 -28.69 62.83 -60.56
C MET A 1 -28.93 61.42 -60.04
N LYS A 2 -27.83 60.74 -59.69
CA LYS A 2 -27.91 59.38 -59.17
C LYS A 2 -27.69 59.43 -57.67
N PHE A 3 -28.69 59.03 -56.90
CA PHE A 3 -28.59 58.83 -55.46
C PHE A 3 -28.03 57.40 -55.19
N LEU A 4 -26.85 57.31 -54.62
CA LEU A 4 -26.25 56.05 -54.10
C LEU A 4 -26.65 55.96 -52.62
N SER A 5 -27.44 54.96 -52.29
CA SER A 5 -27.80 54.62 -50.94
C SER A 5 -26.68 53.70 -50.35
N LYS A 6 -26.07 54.13 -49.23
CA LYS A 6 -25.10 53.37 -48.46
C LYS A 6 -25.86 52.48 -47.50
N ILE A 7 -25.68 51.15 -47.63
CA ILE A 7 -26.17 50.14 -46.65
C ILE A 7 -25.02 49.90 -45.65
N PRO A 8 -25.26 50.01 -44.32
CA PRO A 8 -24.25 49.66 -43.34
C PRO A 8 -24.19 48.15 -43.16
N LEU A 9 -22.99 47.58 -43.31
CA LEU A 9 -22.65 46.17 -43.05
C LEU A 9 -22.55 45.96 -41.53
N PHE A 10 -23.55 45.31 -40.92
CA PHE A 10 -23.46 44.85 -39.53
C PHE A 10 -22.69 43.53 -39.50
N ILE A 11 -21.46 43.54 -38.97
CA ILE A 11 -20.68 42.33 -38.66
C ILE A 11 -21.18 41.77 -37.33
N PHE A 12 -21.93 40.66 -37.38
CA PHE A 12 -22.30 39.88 -36.20
C PHE A 12 -21.09 39.02 -35.82
N ALA A 13 -20.36 39.38 -34.77
CA ALA A 13 -19.38 38.52 -34.17
C ALA A 13 -20.06 37.40 -33.37
N LEU A 14 -20.08 36.17 -33.91
CA LEU A 14 -20.52 34.98 -33.18
C LEU A 14 -19.42 34.58 -32.18
N PHE A 15 -19.64 34.89 -30.92
CA PHE A 15 -18.84 34.33 -29.84
C PHE A 15 -19.20 32.85 -29.67
N PHE A 16 -18.37 31.94 -30.14
CA PHE A 16 -18.42 30.54 -29.80
C PHE A 16 -17.93 30.39 -28.34
N VAL A 17 -18.86 30.32 -27.41
CA VAL A 17 -18.57 29.83 -26.05
C VAL A 17 -18.45 28.32 -26.14
N ALA A 18 -17.21 27.79 -26.23
CA ALA A 18 -16.97 26.37 -26.06
C ALA A 18 -17.37 25.98 -24.63
N PRO A 19 -18.16 24.92 -24.44
CA PRO A 19 -18.45 24.43 -23.09
C PRO A 19 -17.14 23.95 -22.46
N ILE A 20 -16.71 24.61 -21.40
CA ILE A 20 -15.64 24.12 -20.52
C ILE A 20 -16.25 22.90 -19.79
N PHE A 21 -15.96 21.71 -20.29
CA PHE A 21 -16.20 20.51 -19.52
C PHE A 21 -15.22 20.56 -18.32
N ALA A 22 -15.69 21.03 -17.19
CA ALA A 22 -15.00 20.83 -15.94
C ALA A 22 -14.92 19.30 -15.74
N SER A 23 -13.73 18.74 -15.92
CA SER A 23 -13.47 17.37 -15.48
C SER A 23 -13.73 17.36 -13.99
N ALA A 24 -14.76 16.63 -13.55
CA ALA A 24 -14.99 16.41 -12.13
C ALA A 24 -13.68 15.82 -11.55
N ALA A 25 -13.10 16.53 -10.58
CA ALA A 25 -11.94 16.02 -9.87
C ALA A 25 -12.36 14.69 -9.24
N THR A 26 -11.64 13.61 -9.55
CA THR A 26 -11.86 12.32 -8.91
C THR A 26 -11.44 12.46 -7.45
N THR A 27 -12.40 12.31 -6.53
CA THR A 27 -12.10 12.23 -5.09
C THR A 27 -11.19 11.04 -4.83
N PHE A 28 -10.20 11.22 -3.95
CA PHE A 28 -9.38 10.11 -3.48
C PHE A 28 -10.26 9.15 -2.66
N GLU A 29 -10.29 7.88 -3.03
CA GLU A 29 -11.12 6.88 -2.35
C GLU A 29 -10.39 6.26 -1.17
N VAL A 30 -11.12 6.06 -0.08
CA VAL A 30 -10.69 5.31 1.11
C VAL A 30 -11.73 4.23 1.31
N SER A 31 -11.37 2.98 0.99
CA SER A 31 -12.19 1.80 1.24
C SER A 31 -11.58 0.93 2.33
N GLY A 32 -12.36 0.01 2.88
CA GLY A 32 -11.82 -0.92 3.85
C GLY A 32 -12.71 -2.12 4.13
N TRP A 33 -12.08 -3.27 4.26
CA TRP A 33 -12.73 -4.53 4.55
C TRP A 33 -13.11 -4.64 6.02
N VAL A 34 -14.39 -4.96 6.24
CA VAL A 34 -14.99 -5.16 7.57
C VAL A 34 -15.27 -6.66 7.73
N PRO A 35 -14.41 -7.42 8.48
CA PRO A 35 -14.47 -8.87 8.50
C PRO A 35 -15.56 -9.44 9.42
N TYR A 36 -16.15 -10.56 8.98
CA TYR A 36 -17.23 -11.26 9.71
C TYR A 36 -16.78 -11.93 11.00
N TRP A 37 -15.50 -12.36 11.10
CA TRP A 37 -15.01 -13.14 12.25
C TRP A 37 -14.94 -12.33 13.56
N ASN A 38 -14.93 -11.00 13.49
CA ASN A 38 -15.06 -10.08 14.62
C ASN A 38 -16.25 -9.15 14.47
N GLY A 39 -17.34 -9.60 13.84
CA GLY A 39 -18.43 -8.80 13.33
C GLY A 39 -18.94 -7.67 14.25
N ALA A 40 -19.05 -7.90 15.56
CA ALA A 40 -19.49 -6.87 16.50
C ALA A 40 -18.47 -5.73 16.67
N THR A 41 -17.18 -6.03 16.81
CA THR A 41 -16.11 -5.02 16.93
C THR A 41 -15.81 -4.37 15.61
N SER A 42 -15.72 -5.15 14.52
CA SER A 42 -15.45 -4.65 13.18
C SER A 42 -16.49 -3.64 12.71
N THR A 43 -17.78 -3.98 12.87
CA THR A 43 -18.87 -3.05 12.49
C THR A 43 -18.93 -1.83 13.39
N ALA A 44 -18.68 -1.97 14.71
CA ALA A 44 -18.65 -0.84 15.62
C ALA A 44 -17.54 0.15 15.31
N ASP A 45 -16.35 -0.35 14.95
CA ASP A 45 -15.22 0.47 14.57
C ASP A 45 -15.46 1.19 13.23
N ALA A 46 -15.89 0.47 12.19
CA ALA A 46 -16.25 1.07 10.92
C ALA A 46 -17.36 2.14 11.05
N ILE A 47 -18.36 1.92 11.91
CA ILE A 47 -19.41 2.91 12.20
C ILE A 47 -18.84 4.15 12.89
N ALA A 48 -17.95 3.98 13.86
CA ALA A 48 -17.33 5.10 14.59
C ALA A 48 -16.52 6.02 13.66
N HIS A 49 -15.97 5.47 12.58
CA HIS A 49 -15.09 6.15 11.64
C HIS A 49 -15.68 6.27 10.23
N ILE A 50 -16.99 6.13 10.09
CA ILE A 50 -17.66 6.08 8.78
C ILE A 50 -17.39 7.32 7.90
N THR A 51 -17.17 8.48 8.51
CA THR A 51 -16.91 9.74 7.80
C THR A 51 -15.53 9.83 7.17
N GLU A 52 -14.60 8.97 7.58
CA GLU A 52 -13.25 8.87 7.00
C GLU A 52 -13.22 7.96 5.77
N LEU A 53 -14.32 7.24 5.52
CA LEU A 53 -14.43 6.26 4.44
C LEU A 53 -15.27 6.81 3.27
N THR A 54 -14.96 6.37 2.06
CA THR A 54 -15.80 6.54 0.86
C THR A 54 -16.56 5.26 0.51
N GLU A 55 -16.10 4.13 1.05
CA GLU A 55 -16.61 2.81 0.77
C GLU A 55 -16.32 1.88 1.96
N VAL A 56 -17.25 1.01 2.29
CA VAL A 56 -17.05 -0.11 3.22
C VAL A 56 -17.29 -1.41 2.47
N ASP A 57 -16.42 -2.38 2.71
CA ASP A 57 -16.41 -3.67 2.04
C ASP A 57 -16.68 -4.77 3.09
N PRO A 58 -17.98 -5.05 3.43
CA PRO A 58 -18.31 -6.13 4.35
C PRO A 58 -17.78 -7.47 3.84
N PHE A 59 -16.79 -8.03 4.52
CA PHE A 59 -16.14 -9.28 4.16
C PHE A 59 -16.93 -10.45 4.74
N VAL A 60 -18.07 -10.78 4.09
CA VAL A 60 -19.11 -11.62 4.70
C VAL A 60 -19.62 -12.76 3.81
N TYR A 61 -19.35 -12.75 2.52
CA TYR A 61 -19.81 -13.83 1.64
C TYR A 61 -18.67 -14.77 1.27
N ALA A 62 -18.93 -16.08 1.30
CA ALA A 62 -17.96 -17.09 0.92
C ALA A 62 -18.53 -18.07 -0.11
N VAL A 63 -17.82 -18.31 -1.21
CA VAL A 63 -18.20 -19.35 -2.18
C VAL A 63 -17.89 -20.72 -1.58
N GLN A 64 -18.85 -21.62 -1.65
CA GLN A 64 -18.73 -23.00 -1.19
C GLN A 64 -18.18 -23.89 -2.32
N ASN A 65 -17.79 -25.12 -1.99
CA ASN A 65 -17.20 -26.07 -2.96
C ASN A 65 -18.12 -26.41 -4.14
N ASP A 66 -19.43 -26.23 -3.98
CA ASP A 66 -20.42 -26.47 -5.03
C ASP A 66 -20.75 -25.21 -5.86
N GLY A 67 -20.09 -24.09 -5.57
CA GLY A 67 -20.31 -22.80 -6.21
C GLY A 67 -21.48 -21.99 -5.65
N THR A 68 -22.13 -22.43 -4.56
CA THR A 68 -23.12 -21.62 -3.85
C THR A 68 -22.42 -20.57 -2.98
N ILE A 69 -23.10 -19.44 -2.75
CA ILE A 69 -22.57 -18.37 -1.88
C ILE A 69 -23.26 -18.45 -0.52
N LYS A 70 -22.45 -18.53 0.54
CA LYS A 70 -22.89 -18.51 1.94
C LYS A 70 -22.69 -17.13 2.53
N ASP A 71 -23.70 -16.63 3.23
CA ASP A 71 -23.62 -15.44 4.08
C ASP A 71 -23.05 -15.85 5.45
N LEU A 72 -21.92 -15.27 5.84
CA LEU A 72 -21.24 -15.50 7.13
C LEU A 72 -21.47 -14.37 8.13
N GLY A 73 -21.95 -13.21 7.62
CA GLY A 73 -22.35 -12.07 8.43
C GLY A 73 -23.72 -11.59 7.98
N PRO A 74 -24.82 -12.05 8.63
CA PRO A 74 -26.19 -11.82 8.15
C PRO A 74 -26.48 -10.34 7.97
N MET A 75 -26.33 -9.86 6.73
CA MET A 75 -26.33 -8.45 6.36
C MET A 75 -27.68 -7.74 6.61
N ASP A 76 -28.75 -8.51 6.74
CA ASP A 76 -30.09 -8.04 7.07
C ASP A 76 -30.35 -7.90 8.59
N GLN A 77 -29.38 -8.31 9.42
CA GLN A 77 -29.47 -8.28 10.89
C GLN A 77 -28.37 -7.40 11.49
N ALA A 78 -28.63 -6.85 12.69
CA ALA A 78 -27.60 -6.17 13.45
C ALA A 78 -26.48 -7.17 13.86
N PRO A 79 -25.22 -6.73 13.84
CA PRO A 79 -24.76 -5.35 13.68
C PRO A 79 -24.58 -4.91 12.21
N TRP A 80 -24.63 -5.81 11.23
CA TRP A 80 -24.38 -5.54 9.81
C TRP A 80 -25.41 -4.59 9.21
N SER A 81 -26.70 -4.80 9.47
CA SER A 81 -27.76 -3.89 9.00
C SER A 81 -27.57 -2.47 9.55
N THR A 82 -27.02 -2.32 10.75
CA THR A 82 -26.67 -1.01 11.32
C THR A 82 -25.52 -0.36 10.57
N LEU A 83 -24.47 -1.11 10.22
CA LEU A 83 -23.37 -0.62 9.39
C LEU A 83 -23.88 -0.15 8.03
N VAL A 84 -24.70 -0.97 7.35
CA VAL A 84 -25.29 -0.62 6.04
C VAL A 84 -26.11 0.67 6.14
N ALA A 85 -26.99 0.79 7.11
CA ALA A 85 -27.82 1.97 7.32
C ALA A 85 -26.97 3.23 7.62
N THR A 86 -25.91 3.08 8.42
CA THR A 86 -25.00 4.18 8.77
C THR A 86 -24.19 4.62 7.55
N ALA A 87 -23.65 3.69 6.77
CA ALA A 87 -22.93 3.99 5.55
C ALA A 87 -23.81 4.75 4.55
N GLN A 88 -25.04 4.28 4.30
CA GLN A 88 -26.00 4.93 3.43
C GLN A 88 -26.37 6.34 3.89
N ALA A 89 -26.57 6.54 5.20
CA ALA A 89 -26.89 7.86 5.77
C ALA A 89 -25.73 8.85 5.62
N ASN A 90 -24.50 8.38 5.51
CA ASN A 90 -23.30 9.19 5.32
C ASN A 90 -22.79 9.19 3.87
N HIS A 91 -23.57 8.67 2.92
CA HIS A 91 -23.20 8.57 1.50
C HIS A 91 -21.91 7.77 1.24
N VAL A 92 -21.60 6.82 2.12
CA VAL A 92 -20.51 5.86 1.97
C VAL A 92 -21.06 4.63 1.24
N ARG A 93 -20.37 4.18 0.20
CA ARG A 93 -20.79 3.00 -0.56
C ARG A 93 -20.65 1.74 0.28
N VAL A 94 -21.54 0.79 0.02
CA VAL A 94 -21.49 -0.56 0.60
C VAL A 94 -21.28 -1.56 -0.53
N ILE A 95 -20.09 -2.18 -0.58
CA ILE A 95 -19.70 -3.14 -1.62
C ILE A 95 -19.25 -4.43 -0.94
N PRO A 96 -20.18 -5.37 -0.63
CA PRO A 96 -19.82 -6.58 0.09
C PRO A 96 -18.87 -7.48 -0.70
N THR A 97 -17.89 -8.06 0.00
CA THR A 97 -16.90 -8.97 -0.57
C THR A 97 -17.40 -10.40 -0.61
N ILE A 98 -17.19 -11.05 -1.75
CA ILE A 98 -17.37 -12.48 -1.96
C ILE A 98 -15.98 -13.11 -2.07
N MET A 99 -15.57 -13.82 -1.02
CA MET A 99 -14.27 -14.47 -0.93
C MET A 99 -14.30 -15.92 -1.41
N TRP A 100 -13.19 -16.37 -1.98
CA TRP A 100 -12.95 -17.76 -2.34
C TRP A 100 -11.45 -18.06 -2.45
N SER A 101 -10.99 -19.17 -1.87
CA SER A 101 -9.57 -19.56 -1.89
C SER A 101 -9.37 -21.09 -1.95
N ASN A 102 -10.26 -21.80 -2.64
CA ASN A 102 -10.16 -23.25 -2.83
C ASN A 102 -9.87 -23.60 -4.31
N PRO A 103 -8.59 -23.78 -4.71
CA PRO A 103 -8.20 -23.98 -6.11
C PRO A 103 -8.97 -25.09 -6.84
N SER A 104 -9.18 -26.25 -6.18
CA SER A 104 -9.88 -27.39 -6.79
C SER A 104 -11.38 -27.13 -7.02
N ALA A 105 -12.02 -26.43 -6.09
CA ALA A 105 -13.41 -26.04 -6.25
C ALA A 105 -13.57 -24.93 -7.29
N GLU A 106 -12.67 -23.96 -7.31
CA GLU A 106 -12.60 -22.91 -8.34
C GLU A 106 -12.47 -23.50 -9.73
N GLU A 107 -11.57 -24.48 -9.92
CA GLU A 107 -11.40 -25.17 -11.19
C GLU A 107 -12.71 -25.88 -11.60
N SER A 108 -13.31 -26.62 -10.71
CA SER A 108 -14.54 -27.37 -10.99
C SER A 108 -15.70 -26.46 -11.40
N VAL A 109 -15.90 -25.36 -10.68
CA VAL A 109 -17.04 -24.45 -10.87
C VAL A 109 -16.80 -23.51 -12.05
N LEU A 110 -15.64 -22.86 -12.11
CA LEU A 110 -15.34 -21.83 -13.13
C LEU A 110 -15.15 -22.44 -14.52
N SER A 111 -14.55 -23.62 -14.65
CA SER A 111 -14.38 -24.28 -15.95
C SER A 111 -15.70 -24.77 -16.57
N THR A 112 -16.70 -25.07 -15.72
CA THR A 112 -18.01 -25.54 -16.13
C THR A 112 -18.96 -24.37 -16.42
N ALA A 113 -19.42 -24.25 -17.68
CA ALA A 113 -20.19 -23.07 -18.10
C ALA A 113 -21.52 -22.89 -17.32
N SER A 114 -22.22 -23.99 -16.97
CA SER A 114 -23.47 -23.90 -16.17
C SER A 114 -23.20 -23.44 -14.72
N SER A 115 -22.18 -24.00 -14.07
CA SER A 115 -21.83 -23.68 -12.68
C SER A 115 -21.30 -22.26 -12.58
N ARG A 116 -20.41 -21.85 -13.50
CA ARG A 116 -19.91 -20.49 -13.59
C ARG A 116 -21.05 -19.48 -13.76
N ARG A 117 -22.01 -19.76 -14.68
CA ARG A 117 -23.19 -18.91 -14.87
C ARG A 117 -24.07 -18.83 -13.64
N ALA A 118 -24.25 -19.92 -12.90
CA ALA A 118 -25.00 -19.90 -11.63
C ALA A 118 -24.34 -19.01 -10.60
N LEU A 119 -23.02 -19.08 -10.47
CA LEU A 119 -22.23 -18.21 -9.59
C LEU A 119 -22.30 -16.73 -10.00
N GLU A 120 -22.19 -16.43 -11.32
CA GLU A 120 -22.38 -15.08 -11.86
C GLU A 120 -23.75 -14.49 -11.49
N ILE A 121 -24.81 -15.29 -11.57
CA ILE A 121 -26.17 -14.87 -11.21
C ILE A 121 -26.28 -14.62 -9.70
N ALA A 122 -25.72 -15.51 -8.88
CA ALA A 122 -25.75 -15.39 -7.42
C ALA A 122 -25.00 -14.12 -6.96
N ALA A 123 -23.79 -13.88 -7.47
CA ALA A 123 -23.00 -12.69 -7.19
C ALA A 123 -23.71 -11.40 -7.66
N ALA A 124 -24.29 -11.41 -8.86
CA ALA A 124 -25.05 -10.27 -9.36
C ALA A 124 -26.31 -9.95 -8.54
N ASN A 125 -26.94 -10.96 -7.96
CA ASN A 125 -28.09 -10.75 -7.07
C ASN A 125 -27.69 -10.10 -5.74
N ILE A 126 -26.49 -10.39 -5.22
CA ILE A 126 -25.91 -9.68 -4.09
C ILE A 126 -25.62 -8.23 -4.49
N ALA A 127 -24.88 -8.01 -5.56
CA ALA A 127 -24.51 -6.66 -6.05
C ALA A 127 -25.72 -5.73 -6.18
N LYS A 128 -26.87 -6.24 -6.63
CA LYS A 128 -28.10 -5.46 -6.84
C LYS A 128 -28.72 -4.95 -5.53
N GLN A 129 -28.43 -5.56 -4.41
CA GLN A 129 -28.96 -5.14 -3.09
C GLN A 129 -28.14 -3.99 -2.49
N TYR A 130 -26.91 -3.78 -2.96
CA TYR A 130 -25.96 -2.80 -2.45
C TYR A 130 -25.48 -1.89 -3.59
N ASP A 131 -24.35 -1.20 -3.42
CA ASP A 131 -23.76 -0.35 -4.46
C ASP A 131 -22.95 -1.14 -5.48
N GLY A 132 -22.61 -2.38 -5.17
CA GLY A 132 -21.85 -3.29 -6.00
C GLY A 132 -21.53 -4.59 -5.31
N VAL A 133 -20.50 -5.26 -5.79
CA VAL A 133 -19.92 -6.46 -5.21
C VAL A 133 -18.40 -6.43 -5.41
N ASP A 134 -17.68 -6.90 -4.43
CA ASP A 134 -16.24 -7.07 -4.44
C ASP A 134 -15.90 -8.56 -4.59
N ILE A 135 -14.96 -8.89 -5.47
CA ILE A 135 -14.59 -10.26 -5.85
C ILE A 135 -13.17 -10.54 -5.39
N ASP A 136 -13.07 -11.28 -4.31
CA ASP A 136 -11.82 -11.70 -3.68
C ASP A 136 -11.62 -13.22 -3.87
N PHE A 137 -11.22 -13.59 -5.09
CA PHE A 137 -10.90 -14.98 -5.43
C PHE A 137 -9.39 -15.14 -5.48
N GLU A 138 -8.84 -15.94 -4.55
CA GLU A 138 -7.41 -16.10 -4.35
C GLU A 138 -6.91 -17.51 -4.70
N ASN A 139 -5.59 -17.64 -4.84
CA ASN A 139 -4.92 -18.93 -5.08
C ASN A 139 -5.37 -19.67 -6.36
N LYS A 140 -5.99 -18.96 -7.29
CA LYS A 140 -6.42 -19.52 -8.57
C LYS A 140 -5.26 -20.10 -9.37
N PRO A 141 -5.31 -21.37 -9.83
CA PRO A 141 -4.33 -21.90 -10.78
C PRO A 141 -4.28 -21.07 -12.07
N ALA A 142 -3.10 -20.95 -12.67
CA ALA A 142 -2.89 -20.11 -13.86
C ALA A 142 -3.75 -20.52 -15.07
N ASP A 143 -4.09 -21.77 -15.21
CA ASP A 143 -4.95 -22.31 -16.27
C ASP A 143 -6.42 -21.87 -16.14
N LEU A 144 -6.84 -21.39 -14.96
CA LEU A 144 -8.15 -20.78 -14.78
C LEU A 144 -8.25 -19.36 -15.36
N ARG A 145 -7.19 -18.77 -15.84
CA ARG A 145 -7.14 -17.39 -16.39
C ARG A 145 -8.31 -17.08 -17.34
N LYS A 146 -8.56 -18.00 -18.29
CA LYS A 146 -9.66 -17.86 -19.25
C LYS A 146 -11.03 -17.89 -18.57
N TYR A 147 -11.22 -18.82 -17.65
CA TYR A 147 -12.52 -19.06 -17.04
C TYR A 147 -12.87 -17.99 -15.99
N PHE A 148 -11.88 -17.52 -15.24
CA PHE A 148 -12.06 -16.37 -14.36
C PHE A 148 -12.39 -15.09 -15.15
N SER A 149 -11.72 -14.85 -16.27
CA SER A 149 -12.06 -13.73 -17.16
C SER A 149 -13.49 -13.81 -17.70
N LEU A 150 -13.97 -15.01 -18.04
CA LEU A 150 -15.36 -15.23 -18.45
C LEU A 150 -16.36 -15.02 -17.31
N PHE A 151 -16.00 -15.38 -16.08
CA PHE A 151 -16.81 -15.10 -14.89
C PHE A 151 -16.95 -13.60 -14.68
N LEU A 152 -15.84 -12.85 -14.69
CA LEU A 152 -15.86 -11.39 -14.55
C LEU A 152 -16.70 -10.72 -15.65
N GLN A 153 -16.55 -11.14 -16.90
CA GLN A 153 -17.38 -10.67 -18.00
C GLN A 153 -18.87 -10.92 -17.74
N GLY A 154 -19.21 -12.16 -17.39
CA GLY A 154 -20.60 -12.54 -17.16
C GLY A 154 -21.22 -11.84 -15.96
N LEU A 155 -20.46 -11.61 -14.90
CA LEU A 155 -20.87 -10.82 -13.74
C LEU A 155 -21.11 -9.35 -14.12
N TYR A 156 -20.14 -8.72 -14.77
CA TYR A 156 -20.20 -7.31 -15.20
C TYR A 156 -21.43 -7.02 -16.06
N GLU A 157 -21.74 -7.92 -17.00
CA GLU A 157 -22.93 -7.80 -17.85
C GLU A 157 -24.26 -7.91 -17.06
N ARG A 158 -24.27 -8.60 -15.91
CA ARG A 158 -25.47 -8.85 -15.09
C ARG A 158 -25.74 -7.84 -14.02
N VAL A 159 -24.70 -7.18 -13.50
CA VAL A 159 -24.85 -6.20 -12.40
C VAL A 159 -25.46 -4.88 -12.90
N GLY A 160 -25.38 -4.59 -14.19
CA GLY A 160 -25.92 -3.38 -14.83
C GLY A 160 -25.15 -2.14 -14.41
N THR A 161 -25.76 -1.25 -13.64
CA THR A 161 -25.14 0.00 -13.16
C THR A 161 -24.44 -0.13 -11.81
N LYS A 162 -24.46 -1.34 -11.22
CA LYS A 162 -23.77 -1.61 -9.96
C LYS A 162 -22.29 -1.86 -10.20
N LEU A 163 -21.47 -1.56 -9.20
CA LEU A 163 -20.02 -1.67 -9.31
C LEU A 163 -19.55 -3.13 -9.18
N VAL A 164 -18.50 -3.45 -9.92
CA VAL A 164 -17.70 -4.65 -9.71
C VAL A 164 -16.32 -4.20 -9.26
N THR A 165 -15.96 -4.51 -8.03
CA THR A 165 -14.61 -4.40 -7.50
C THR A 165 -13.92 -5.76 -7.62
N CYS A 166 -12.63 -5.79 -7.85
CA CYS A 166 -11.85 -7.01 -7.94
C CYS A 166 -10.59 -6.87 -7.10
N ASP A 167 -10.39 -7.81 -6.19
CA ASP A 167 -9.16 -7.93 -5.42
C ASP A 167 -8.16 -8.77 -6.19
N ILE A 168 -6.94 -8.30 -6.24
CA ILE A 168 -5.86 -8.99 -6.95
C ILE A 168 -4.62 -9.12 -6.08
N GLU A 169 -4.00 -10.29 -6.16
CA GLU A 169 -2.72 -10.55 -5.50
C GLU A 169 -1.63 -9.62 -6.06
N ALA A 170 -0.78 -9.12 -5.18
CA ALA A 170 0.37 -8.32 -5.58
C ALA A 170 1.32 -9.12 -6.48
N ARG A 171 1.82 -8.49 -7.54
CA ARG A 171 2.86 -9.07 -8.40
C ARG A 171 4.16 -8.32 -8.22
N THR A 172 5.11 -8.94 -7.54
CA THR A 172 6.48 -8.46 -7.53
C THR A 172 7.05 -8.54 -8.95
N PRO A 173 7.73 -7.49 -9.46
CA PRO A 173 8.40 -7.58 -10.75
C PRO A 173 9.34 -8.77 -10.82
N ILE A 174 9.31 -9.52 -11.93
CA ILE A 174 10.08 -10.78 -12.08
C ILE A 174 11.58 -10.55 -11.84
N GLY A 175 12.13 -9.40 -12.27
CA GLY A 175 13.54 -9.08 -12.04
C GLY A 175 13.88 -8.84 -10.57
N ASP A 176 12.90 -8.44 -9.74
CA ASP A 176 13.09 -8.30 -8.29
C ASP A 176 13.00 -9.66 -7.59
N MET A 177 12.09 -10.53 -8.06
CA MET A 177 11.96 -11.89 -7.52
C MET A 177 13.17 -12.79 -7.82
N TYR A 178 13.79 -12.58 -8.98
CA TYR A 178 14.93 -13.38 -9.47
C TYR A 178 16.07 -12.48 -9.93
N PRO A 179 16.76 -11.81 -8.99
CA PRO A 179 17.83 -10.87 -9.31
C PRO A 179 19.06 -11.52 -9.94
N ASP A 180 19.21 -12.83 -9.80
CA ASP A 180 20.26 -13.65 -10.42
C ASP A 180 19.94 -14.07 -11.86
N GLY A 181 18.74 -13.76 -12.36
CA GLY A 181 18.27 -14.12 -13.69
C GLY A 181 17.82 -15.57 -13.86
N ASN A 182 17.86 -16.39 -12.81
CA ASN A 182 17.43 -17.80 -12.83
C ASN A 182 15.89 -17.92 -12.67
N ILE A 183 15.16 -17.51 -13.69
CA ILE A 183 13.70 -17.47 -13.68
C ILE A 183 13.13 -18.86 -13.94
N PRO A 184 12.36 -19.46 -13.00
CA PRO A 184 11.71 -20.75 -13.21
C PRO A 184 10.71 -20.73 -14.36
N ALA A 185 10.55 -21.84 -15.06
CA ALA A 185 9.51 -21.96 -16.08
C ALA A 185 8.12 -21.77 -15.46
N GLY A 186 7.24 -21.06 -16.15
CA GLY A 186 5.90 -20.71 -15.65
C GLY A 186 5.85 -19.48 -14.74
N THR A 187 6.99 -18.90 -14.38
CA THR A 187 7.00 -17.61 -13.68
C THR A 187 6.29 -16.54 -14.54
N GLY A 188 5.29 -15.88 -13.96
CA GLY A 188 4.49 -14.89 -14.70
C GLY A 188 3.23 -15.47 -15.33
N ASP A 189 2.98 -16.77 -15.19
CA ASP A 189 1.69 -17.36 -15.52
C ASP A 189 0.71 -17.13 -14.37
N TYR A 190 -0.22 -16.20 -14.54
CA TYR A 190 -1.19 -15.81 -13.52
C TYR A 190 -2.63 -16.03 -13.99
N ALA A 191 -3.51 -16.44 -13.07
CA ALA A 191 -4.94 -16.54 -13.33
C ALA A 191 -5.60 -15.16 -13.54
N ASN A 192 -5.10 -14.12 -12.87
CA ASN A 192 -5.59 -12.76 -13.03
C ASN A 192 -5.09 -12.16 -14.36
N ASP A 193 -5.96 -12.08 -15.37
CA ASP A 193 -5.67 -11.37 -16.62
C ASP A 193 -5.93 -9.88 -16.44
N TYR A 194 -4.90 -9.08 -16.25
CA TYR A 194 -5.00 -7.64 -15.98
C TYR A 194 -5.73 -6.88 -17.11
N THR A 195 -5.65 -7.34 -18.36
CA THR A 195 -6.40 -6.72 -19.45
C THR A 195 -7.91 -6.94 -19.31
N GLN A 196 -8.32 -8.17 -18.91
CA GLN A 196 -9.74 -8.47 -18.70
C GLN A 196 -10.26 -7.85 -17.40
N ILE A 197 -9.45 -7.82 -16.35
CA ILE A 197 -9.74 -7.11 -15.09
C ILE A 197 -9.95 -5.62 -15.35
N ASN A 198 -9.05 -4.97 -16.11
CA ASN A 198 -9.24 -3.57 -16.50
C ASN A 198 -10.55 -3.33 -17.27
N LYS A 199 -11.03 -4.33 -18.00
CA LYS A 199 -12.27 -4.22 -18.78
C LYS A 199 -13.53 -4.44 -17.95
N TYR A 200 -13.51 -5.42 -17.03
CA TYR A 200 -14.71 -5.92 -16.37
C TYR A 200 -14.77 -5.63 -14.86
N CYS A 201 -13.78 -4.93 -14.30
CA CYS A 201 -13.84 -4.40 -12.96
C CYS A 201 -13.85 -2.87 -13.01
N ASP A 202 -14.74 -2.24 -12.25
CA ASP A 202 -14.82 -0.78 -12.12
C ASP A 202 -13.74 -0.26 -11.18
N ARG A 203 -13.37 -1.05 -10.18
CA ARG A 203 -12.31 -0.84 -9.20
C ARG A 203 -11.43 -2.06 -9.07
N VAL A 204 -10.19 -1.86 -8.70
CA VAL A 204 -9.22 -2.94 -8.48
C VAL A 204 -8.45 -2.61 -7.21
N HIS A 205 -8.61 -3.43 -6.21
CA HIS A 205 -7.78 -3.38 -5.00
C HIS A 205 -6.58 -4.30 -5.19
N ILE A 206 -5.39 -3.76 -5.11
CA ILE A 206 -4.18 -4.59 -5.13
C ILE A 206 -3.84 -4.92 -3.69
N MET A 207 -3.75 -6.20 -3.33
CA MET A 207 -3.31 -6.68 -2.02
C MET A 207 -1.81 -6.44 -1.86
N THR A 208 -1.39 -5.17 -1.73
CA THR A 208 0.00 -4.73 -1.57
C THR A 208 0.47 -4.88 -0.13
N TYR A 209 0.34 -6.08 0.40
CA TYR A 209 0.76 -6.53 1.72
C TYR A 209 1.20 -7.99 1.65
N ASP A 210 1.54 -8.61 2.79
CA ASP A 210 2.07 -9.96 2.87
C ASP A 210 3.35 -10.15 2.04
N GLN A 211 4.19 -9.13 1.98
CA GLN A 211 5.36 -9.09 1.12
C GLN A 211 6.27 -10.30 1.34
N GLN A 212 6.42 -10.75 2.58
CA GLN A 212 7.24 -11.91 2.93
C GLN A 212 6.79 -13.21 2.21
N THR A 213 5.50 -13.31 1.83
CA THR A 213 4.95 -14.50 1.16
C THR A 213 4.86 -14.36 -0.35
N VAL A 214 4.77 -13.13 -0.87
CA VAL A 214 4.56 -12.88 -2.31
C VAL A 214 5.82 -12.40 -3.04
N ASP A 215 6.82 -11.91 -2.32
CA ASP A 215 8.15 -11.57 -2.85
C ASP A 215 9.10 -12.75 -2.66
N GLN A 216 9.30 -13.54 -3.71
CA GLN A 216 10.11 -14.75 -3.67
C GLN A 216 11.57 -14.47 -3.25
N ALA A 217 12.13 -13.33 -3.63
CA ALA A 217 13.49 -12.97 -3.23
C ALA A 217 13.56 -12.75 -1.71
N LEU A 218 12.57 -12.05 -1.15
CA LEU A 218 12.46 -11.81 0.29
C LEU A 218 12.19 -13.11 1.06
N ALA A 219 11.27 -13.96 0.56
CA ALA A 219 10.98 -15.27 1.15
C ALA A 219 12.22 -16.18 1.17
N ASN A 220 12.99 -16.22 0.07
CA ASN A 220 14.24 -16.98 0.00
C ASN A 220 15.32 -16.44 0.94
N GLN A 221 15.36 -15.12 1.12
CA GLN A 221 16.27 -14.46 2.05
C GLN A 221 16.01 -14.90 3.50
N ALA A 222 14.77 -15.11 3.89
CA ALA A 222 14.39 -15.55 5.24
C ALA A 222 15.00 -16.91 5.62
N ALA A 223 15.25 -17.78 4.65
CA ALA A 223 15.85 -19.10 4.90
C ALA A 223 17.35 -19.04 5.21
N SER A 224 18.07 -17.97 4.84
CA SER A 224 19.48 -17.75 5.18
C SER A 224 19.85 -16.30 4.92
N SER A 225 19.81 -15.46 5.94
CA SER A 225 20.06 -14.02 5.81
C SER A 225 21.15 -13.53 6.75
N SER A 226 21.90 -12.53 6.32
CA SER A 226 22.80 -11.74 7.18
C SER A 226 22.09 -10.55 7.84
N GLN A 227 20.81 -10.34 7.56
CA GLN A 227 19.99 -9.25 8.08
C GLN A 227 18.58 -9.75 8.37
N LEU A 228 17.93 -9.20 9.38
CA LEU A 228 16.49 -9.35 9.58
C LEU A 228 15.79 -8.23 8.80
N TYR A 229 14.94 -8.62 7.88
CA TYR A 229 14.10 -7.70 7.12
C TYR A 229 12.86 -8.43 6.65
N ALA A 230 11.75 -8.19 7.33
CA ALA A 230 10.52 -8.94 7.14
C ALA A 230 9.29 -8.01 7.12
N PRO A 231 9.27 -6.98 6.26
CA PRO A 231 8.18 -6.02 6.21
C PRO A 231 6.86 -6.67 5.80
N VAL A 232 5.76 -6.16 6.33
CA VAL A 232 4.42 -6.49 5.84
C VAL A 232 4.21 -5.89 4.45
N ALA A 233 4.66 -4.63 4.25
CA ALA A 233 4.52 -3.92 2.98
C ALA A 233 5.53 -2.77 2.87
N ASP A 234 6.72 -3.01 2.34
CA ASP A 234 7.71 -1.97 2.04
C ASP A 234 7.15 -0.97 0.99
N PRO A 235 7.10 0.34 1.26
CA PRO A 235 6.61 1.34 0.31
C PRO A 235 7.30 1.31 -1.06
N GLN A 236 8.57 0.92 -1.14
CA GLN A 236 9.28 0.79 -2.41
C GLN A 236 8.78 -0.42 -3.21
N TRP A 237 8.56 -1.56 -2.54
CA TRP A 237 7.95 -2.72 -3.16
C TRP A 237 6.52 -2.41 -3.60
N VAL A 238 5.69 -1.79 -2.75
CA VAL A 238 4.34 -1.35 -3.10
C VAL A 238 4.36 -0.48 -4.36
N SER A 239 5.26 0.50 -4.43
CA SER A 239 5.42 1.35 -5.63
C SER A 239 5.73 0.55 -6.90
N ARG A 240 6.62 -0.43 -6.84
CA ARG A 240 6.97 -1.28 -8.00
C ARG A 240 5.81 -2.18 -8.43
N VAL A 241 5.08 -2.75 -7.48
CA VAL A 241 3.87 -3.55 -7.76
C VAL A 241 2.80 -2.70 -8.46
N VAL A 242 2.54 -1.51 -7.98
CA VAL A 242 1.57 -0.59 -8.58
C VAL A 242 2.03 -0.20 -10.00
N GLN A 243 3.29 0.20 -10.17
CA GLN A 243 3.83 0.58 -11.48
C GLN A 243 3.78 -0.58 -12.50
N LEU A 244 3.97 -1.82 -12.05
CA LEU A 244 3.77 -2.99 -12.91
C LEU A 244 2.30 -3.17 -13.30
N THR A 245 1.39 -2.98 -12.35
CA THR A 245 -0.06 -3.12 -12.56
C THR A 245 -0.60 -2.04 -13.52
N GLU A 246 -0.12 -0.81 -13.42
CA GLU A 246 -0.52 0.31 -14.27
C GLU A 246 -0.19 0.11 -15.76
N GLN A 247 0.69 -0.80 -16.10
CA GLN A 247 0.96 -1.13 -17.50
C GLN A 247 -0.26 -1.76 -18.21
N SER A 248 -1.22 -2.29 -17.44
CA SER A 248 -2.40 -2.98 -17.99
C SER A 248 -3.72 -2.51 -17.39
N ILE A 249 -3.73 -1.98 -16.18
CA ILE A 249 -4.91 -1.50 -15.47
C ILE A 249 -4.81 0.02 -15.29
N SER A 250 -5.89 0.72 -15.60
CA SER A 250 -5.94 2.19 -15.46
C SER A 250 -5.69 2.63 -14.02
N PRO A 251 -4.77 3.56 -13.75
CA PRO A 251 -4.53 4.11 -12.40
C PRO A 251 -5.81 4.60 -11.71
N LYS A 252 -6.78 5.09 -12.50
CA LYS A 252 -8.09 5.56 -11.99
C LYS A 252 -8.99 4.45 -11.45
N LYS A 253 -8.61 3.20 -11.61
CA LYS A 253 -9.31 2.03 -11.05
C LYS A 253 -8.59 1.44 -9.84
N ILE A 254 -7.31 1.74 -9.65
CA ILE A 254 -6.42 1.09 -8.68
C ILE A 254 -6.55 1.74 -7.31
N SER A 255 -6.80 0.93 -6.29
CA SER A 255 -6.55 1.26 -4.88
C SER A 255 -5.40 0.43 -4.34
N VAL A 256 -4.51 1.07 -3.60
CA VAL A 256 -3.38 0.42 -2.93
C VAL A 256 -3.88 -0.25 -1.65
N GLY A 257 -3.65 -1.54 -1.50
CA GLY A 257 -3.93 -2.28 -0.27
C GLY A 257 -3.03 -1.81 0.86
N VAL A 258 -3.61 -1.50 2.01
CA VAL A 258 -2.90 -1.01 3.18
C VAL A 258 -3.18 -1.94 4.36
N PRO A 259 -2.16 -2.68 4.86
CA PRO A 259 -2.33 -3.58 5.99
C PRO A 259 -2.45 -2.80 7.30
N THR A 260 -3.22 -3.38 8.25
CA THR A 260 -3.36 -2.89 9.63
C THR A 260 -3.00 -3.97 10.66
N TYR A 261 -2.29 -4.98 10.24
CA TYR A 261 -1.84 -6.14 11.02
C TYR A 261 -0.36 -6.39 10.79
N GLY A 262 0.25 -7.15 11.68
CA GLY A 262 1.66 -7.54 11.59
C GLY A 262 1.87 -9.04 11.58
N TYR A 263 3.13 -9.43 11.47
CA TYR A 263 3.59 -10.82 11.54
C TYR A 263 4.53 -11.03 12.72
N GLU A 264 4.36 -12.14 13.43
CA GLU A 264 5.34 -12.66 14.36
C GLU A 264 6.14 -13.76 13.68
N TYR A 265 7.47 -13.68 13.85
CA TYR A 265 8.43 -14.62 13.29
C TYR A 265 9.16 -15.37 14.40
N ASP A 266 9.40 -16.65 14.17
CA ASP A 266 10.41 -17.42 14.88
C ASP A 266 11.76 -17.19 14.21
N VAL A 267 12.73 -16.67 14.95
CA VAL A 267 14.05 -16.33 14.43
C VAL A 267 15.10 -17.18 15.12
N THR A 268 15.89 -17.88 14.30
CA THR A 268 17.08 -18.61 14.75
C THR A 268 18.34 -17.86 14.32
N ALA A 269 19.11 -17.39 15.29
CA ALA A 269 20.41 -16.75 15.06
C ALA A 269 21.55 -17.77 15.16
N TYR A 270 22.45 -17.72 14.19
CA TYR A 270 23.68 -18.48 14.14
C TYR A 270 24.90 -17.56 14.28
N SER A 271 26.09 -18.14 14.42
CA SER A 271 27.35 -17.39 14.42
C SER A 271 27.54 -16.59 13.13
N GLY A 272 28.21 -15.42 13.22
CA GLY A 272 28.55 -14.63 12.04
C GLY A 272 27.39 -13.80 11.49
N ASN A 273 26.41 -13.45 12.32
CA ASN A 273 25.22 -12.70 11.91
C ASN A 273 24.45 -13.41 10.79
N GLN A 274 24.20 -14.69 10.98
CA GLN A 274 23.34 -15.47 10.08
C GLN A 274 22.03 -15.76 10.81
N TYR A 275 20.91 -15.63 10.08
CA TYR A 275 19.56 -15.76 10.62
C TYR A 275 18.70 -16.59 9.68
N ASN A 276 17.84 -17.44 10.27
CA ASN A 276 16.66 -17.97 9.60
C ASN A 276 15.45 -17.43 10.34
N TYR A 277 14.39 -17.12 9.62
CA TYR A 277 13.14 -16.68 10.25
C TYR A 277 11.94 -17.18 9.47
N ASP A 278 10.95 -17.68 10.19
CA ASP A 278 9.72 -18.26 9.68
C ASP A 278 8.51 -17.56 10.25
N ILE A 279 7.50 -17.33 9.42
CA ILE A 279 6.22 -16.76 9.86
C ILE A 279 5.55 -17.74 10.83
N MET A 280 5.17 -17.26 12.01
CA MET A 280 4.38 -18.02 12.97
C MET A 280 2.89 -17.75 12.80
N TRP A 281 2.49 -16.47 12.80
CA TRP A 281 1.11 -16.05 12.70
C TRP A 281 0.99 -14.54 12.45
N THR A 282 -0.21 -14.08 12.12
CA THR A 282 -0.55 -12.67 11.98
C THR A 282 -1.13 -12.13 13.28
N PHE A 283 -0.89 -10.86 13.61
CA PHE A 283 -1.43 -10.24 14.81
C PHE A 283 -1.92 -8.81 14.57
N ASN A 284 -2.83 -8.35 15.42
CA ASN A 284 -3.22 -6.94 15.49
C ASN A 284 -2.25 -6.14 16.38
N PRO A 285 -1.97 -4.86 16.10
CA PRO A 285 -1.04 -4.00 16.85
C PRO A 285 -1.22 -4.02 18.37
N LYS A 286 -2.44 -4.26 18.84
CA LYS A 286 -2.72 -4.44 20.27
C LYS A 286 -1.92 -5.59 20.91
N TYR A 287 -1.60 -6.64 20.17
CA TYR A 287 -0.75 -7.72 20.66
C TYR A 287 0.69 -7.25 20.86
N ALA A 288 1.26 -6.47 19.93
CA ALA A 288 2.59 -5.91 20.09
C ALA A 288 2.69 -5.05 21.37
N THR A 289 1.67 -4.22 21.66
CA THR A 289 1.61 -3.45 22.93
C THR A 289 1.60 -4.35 24.17
N GLN A 290 0.98 -5.53 24.11
CA GLN A 290 1.03 -6.49 25.23
C GLN A 290 2.44 -7.07 25.40
N ILE A 291 3.13 -7.39 24.32
CA ILE A 291 4.52 -7.88 24.34
C ILE A 291 5.47 -6.80 24.85
N GLU A 292 5.32 -5.55 24.41
CA GLU A 292 6.09 -4.39 24.93
C GLU A 292 6.01 -4.31 26.47
N GLN A 293 4.79 -4.40 26.99
CA GLN A 293 4.55 -4.34 28.45
C GLN A 293 5.10 -5.56 29.17
N GLN A 294 4.84 -6.77 28.65
CA GLN A 294 5.22 -8.02 29.27
C GLN A 294 6.74 -8.20 29.37
N TYR A 295 7.46 -7.82 28.31
CA TYR A 295 8.91 -8.01 28.21
C TYR A 295 9.72 -6.73 28.47
N ASN A 296 9.03 -5.60 28.71
CA ASN A 296 9.63 -4.28 28.89
C ASN A 296 10.56 -3.91 27.73
N VAL A 297 10.11 -4.15 26.50
CA VAL A 297 10.80 -3.82 25.25
C VAL A 297 10.08 -2.67 24.54
N GLN A 298 10.78 -1.95 23.68
CA GLN A 298 10.19 -0.86 22.91
C GLN A 298 10.38 -1.12 21.41
N PRO A 299 9.38 -0.83 20.58
CA PRO A 299 9.53 -0.98 19.15
C PRO A 299 10.50 0.05 18.57
N THR A 300 11.12 -0.31 17.48
CA THR A 300 11.89 0.58 16.62
C THR A 300 11.34 0.56 15.22
N ARG A 301 11.68 1.58 14.42
CA ARG A 301 11.23 1.62 13.02
C ARG A 301 12.25 0.99 12.11
N ASN A 302 11.79 0.06 11.28
CA ASN A 302 12.62 -0.64 10.31
C ASN A 302 12.81 0.17 9.00
N ALA A 303 13.50 -0.42 8.02
CA ALA A 303 13.77 0.24 6.74
C ALA A 303 12.54 0.41 5.83
N ALA A 304 11.47 -0.34 6.09
CA ALA A 304 10.16 -0.22 5.41
C ALA A 304 9.24 0.83 6.06
N ASP A 305 9.75 1.56 7.05
CA ASP A 305 9.00 2.52 7.85
C ASP A 305 7.85 1.89 8.67
N GLU A 306 7.99 0.59 9.00
CA GLU A 306 7.11 -0.18 9.88
C GLU A 306 7.73 -0.33 11.26
N LEU A 307 6.92 -0.62 12.27
CA LEU A 307 7.42 -0.90 13.62
C LEU A 307 7.90 -2.34 13.72
N GLU A 308 9.02 -2.54 14.40
CA GLU A 308 9.55 -3.85 14.71
C GLU A 308 10.00 -3.92 16.18
N LEU A 309 9.87 -5.08 16.78
CA LEU A 309 10.46 -5.39 18.07
C LEU A 309 10.91 -6.84 18.13
N THR A 310 11.88 -7.13 19.01
CA THR A 310 12.31 -8.48 19.31
C THR A 310 12.15 -8.79 20.79
N TYR A 311 11.88 -10.06 21.09
CA TYR A 311 11.84 -10.56 22.47
C TYR A 311 12.19 -12.03 22.54
N ILE A 312 12.56 -12.51 23.74
CA ILE A 312 12.82 -13.92 24.00
C ILE A 312 11.65 -14.46 24.82
N PRO A 313 10.88 -15.43 24.28
CA PRO A 313 9.74 -15.97 25.00
C PRO A 313 10.21 -16.69 26.28
N THR A 314 9.42 -16.59 27.35
CA THR A 314 9.73 -17.23 28.66
C THR A 314 9.83 -18.74 28.59
N THR A 315 9.32 -19.36 27.53
CA THR A 315 9.42 -20.81 27.24
C THR A 315 10.69 -21.18 26.49
N ALA A 316 11.54 -20.22 26.13
CA ALA A 316 12.80 -20.51 25.45
C ALA A 316 13.72 -21.35 26.37
N THR A 317 14.30 -22.41 25.80
CA THR A 317 15.19 -23.32 26.53
C THR A 317 16.57 -22.72 26.78
N THR A 318 16.91 -21.65 26.07
CA THR A 318 18.16 -20.90 26.21
C THR A 318 17.84 -19.47 26.66
N SER A 319 18.28 -19.12 27.88
CA SER A 319 18.17 -17.74 28.37
C SER A 319 19.46 -16.99 28.01
N MET A 320 19.35 -15.99 27.14
CA MET A 320 20.38 -14.96 27.07
C MET A 320 20.37 -14.15 28.35
N PRO A 321 21.53 -13.78 28.89
CA PRO A 321 21.63 -12.67 29.84
C PRO A 321 21.41 -11.37 29.04
N VAL A 322 20.17 -11.11 28.62
CA VAL A 322 19.84 -9.86 27.92
C VAL A 322 19.81 -8.79 28.98
N SER A 323 20.69 -7.81 28.86
CA SER A 323 20.42 -6.54 29.52
C SER A 323 19.10 -6.00 28.96
N SER A 324 18.18 -5.65 29.83
CA SER A 324 16.83 -5.15 29.55
C SER A 324 16.75 -3.86 28.69
N ASN A 325 17.81 -3.49 27.98
CA ASN A 325 17.97 -2.25 27.23
C ASN A 325 18.32 -2.45 25.75
N ILE A 326 18.15 -3.65 25.18
CA ILE A 326 18.34 -3.85 23.73
C ILE A 326 16.99 -3.53 23.05
N ASN A 327 16.76 -2.26 22.82
CA ASN A 327 15.50 -1.73 22.25
C ASN A 327 15.48 -1.70 20.71
N ASN A 328 16.45 -2.34 20.05
CA ASN A 328 16.54 -2.34 18.58
C ASN A 328 16.71 -3.77 18.08
N ALA A 329 15.86 -4.19 17.15
CA ALA A 329 15.84 -5.54 16.61
C ALA A 329 17.17 -5.97 16.02
N LEU A 330 17.87 -5.08 15.31
CA LEU A 330 19.19 -5.36 14.74
C LEU A 330 20.26 -5.58 15.81
N ILE A 331 20.21 -4.79 16.91
CA ILE A 331 21.13 -4.94 18.04
C ILE A 331 20.85 -6.25 18.77
N ALA A 332 19.57 -6.57 18.99
CA ALA A 332 19.16 -7.82 19.61
C ALA A 332 19.57 -9.04 18.78
N ALA A 333 19.37 -9.01 17.47
CA ALA A 333 19.78 -10.04 16.53
C ALA A 333 21.31 -10.24 16.54
N ALA A 334 22.10 -9.15 16.50
CA ALA A 334 23.56 -9.21 16.57
C ALA A 334 24.03 -9.82 17.90
N ALA A 335 23.39 -9.44 19.03
CA ALA A 335 23.68 -10.01 20.33
C ALA A 335 23.35 -11.52 20.40
N ALA A 336 22.21 -11.93 19.83
CA ALA A 336 21.83 -13.34 19.71
C ALA A 336 22.87 -14.15 18.89
N SER A 337 23.36 -13.59 17.79
CA SER A 337 24.42 -14.22 16.98
C SER A 337 25.75 -14.34 17.71
N GLN A 338 26.15 -13.32 18.49
CA GLN A 338 27.35 -13.38 19.34
C GLN A 338 27.19 -14.46 20.42
N TYR A 339 26.02 -14.56 21.02
CA TYR A 339 25.72 -15.57 22.03
C TYR A 339 25.72 -17.00 21.42
N ALA A 340 25.13 -17.17 20.26
CA ALA A 340 25.19 -18.41 19.48
C ALA A 340 26.64 -18.84 19.22
N THR A 341 27.53 -17.89 18.92
CA THR A 341 28.97 -18.12 18.74
C THR A 341 29.63 -18.61 20.03
N GLN A 342 29.31 -18.01 21.18
CA GLN A 342 29.85 -18.40 22.49
C GLN A 342 29.39 -19.80 22.91
N LEU A 343 28.14 -20.14 22.60
CA LEU A 343 27.58 -21.46 22.87
C LEU A 343 28.02 -22.54 21.87
N ASN A 344 28.64 -22.14 20.76
CA ASN A 344 28.88 -23.02 19.59
C ASN A 344 27.60 -23.74 19.15
N SER A 345 26.47 -22.97 19.08
CA SER A 345 25.13 -23.46 18.79
C SER A 345 24.33 -22.36 18.09
N HIS A 346 23.03 -22.34 18.28
CA HIS A 346 22.11 -21.28 17.81
C HIS A 346 21.40 -20.64 19.01
N MET A 347 20.69 -19.54 18.69
CA MET A 347 19.86 -18.83 19.65
C MET A 347 18.52 -18.44 19.00
N ASP A 348 17.41 -18.84 19.65
CA ASP A 348 16.07 -18.52 19.15
C ASP A 348 15.49 -17.32 19.88
N PHE A 349 14.80 -16.48 19.13
CA PHE A 349 14.05 -15.34 19.64
C PHE A 349 12.84 -15.04 18.73
N ARG A 350 12.02 -14.05 19.09
CA ARG A 350 10.87 -13.61 18.29
C ARG A 350 11.12 -12.25 17.70
N LEU A 351 10.63 -12.04 16.47
CA LEU A 351 10.54 -10.76 15.80
C LEU A 351 9.06 -10.46 15.53
N LEU A 352 8.59 -9.30 15.92
CA LEU A 352 7.33 -8.72 15.50
C LEU A 352 7.62 -7.60 14.49
N ASP A 353 6.87 -7.57 13.39
CA ASP A 353 6.90 -6.50 12.40
C ASP A 353 5.46 -6.10 12.05
N TRP A 354 5.13 -4.80 12.12
CA TRP A 354 3.76 -4.33 11.88
C TRP A 354 3.71 -2.86 11.47
N PRO A 355 2.72 -2.47 10.61
CA PRO A 355 2.44 -1.07 10.33
C PRO A 355 1.72 -0.39 11.49
N ASP A 356 2.10 0.84 11.78
CA ASP A 356 1.39 1.76 12.67
C ASP A 356 0.65 2.86 11.87
N ALA A 357 0.06 3.81 12.55
CA ALA A 357 -0.62 4.96 11.94
C ALA A 357 0.27 5.73 10.96
N THR A 358 1.58 5.85 11.24
CA THR A 358 2.54 6.51 10.35
C THR A 358 2.72 5.72 9.06
N SER A 359 2.91 4.41 9.16
CA SER A 359 3.05 3.51 8.00
C SER A 359 1.80 3.52 7.11
N VAL A 360 0.60 3.60 7.71
CA VAL A 360 -0.66 3.74 6.98
C VAL A 360 -0.72 5.09 6.24
N ALA A 361 -0.36 6.19 6.90
CA ALA A 361 -0.34 7.52 6.29
C ALA A 361 0.65 7.61 5.13
N ASP A 362 1.83 7.00 5.26
CA ASP A 362 2.86 6.97 4.22
C ASP A 362 2.39 6.18 2.99
N LYS A 363 1.73 5.04 3.17
CA LYS A 363 1.13 4.28 2.07
C LYS A 363 -0.01 5.05 1.38
N ALA A 364 -0.83 5.78 2.14
CA ALA A 364 -1.86 6.65 1.58
C ALA A 364 -1.25 7.84 0.80
N GLN A 365 -0.18 8.42 1.30
CA GLN A 365 0.56 9.47 0.60
C GLN A 365 1.24 8.92 -0.66
N LEU A 366 1.78 7.70 -0.62
CA LEU A 366 2.34 7.01 -1.78
C LEU A 366 1.26 6.80 -2.86
N ALA A 367 0.07 6.33 -2.50
CA ALA A 367 -1.05 6.16 -3.43
C ALA A 367 -1.42 7.48 -4.13
N LYS A 368 -1.43 8.60 -3.39
CA LYS A 368 -1.61 9.94 -3.97
C LYS A 368 -0.49 10.34 -4.94
N GLN A 369 0.76 10.04 -4.60
CA GLN A 369 1.92 10.34 -5.45
C GLN A 369 1.91 9.52 -6.74
N LEU A 370 1.47 8.27 -6.68
CA LEU A 370 1.30 7.40 -7.85
C LEU A 370 0.10 7.82 -8.72
N GLY A 371 -0.79 8.69 -8.22
CA GLY A 371 -1.95 9.17 -8.98
C GLY A 371 -3.04 8.13 -9.15
N VAL A 372 -3.04 7.10 -8.33
CA VAL A 372 -4.06 6.04 -8.31
C VAL A 372 -5.35 6.52 -7.64
N ARG A 373 -6.42 5.72 -7.72
CA ARG A 373 -7.75 6.07 -7.21
C ARG A 373 -7.77 6.31 -5.70
N GLY A 374 -7.08 5.46 -4.93
CA GLY A 374 -7.16 5.54 -3.47
C GLY A 374 -6.38 4.45 -2.76
N ILE A 375 -6.86 4.15 -1.57
CA ILE A 375 -6.38 3.06 -0.72
C ILE A 375 -7.53 2.12 -0.34
N ALA A 376 -7.20 0.86 -0.07
CA ALA A 376 -8.09 -0.16 0.47
C ALA A 376 -7.45 -0.74 1.74
N ILE A 377 -8.09 -0.55 2.89
CA ILE A 377 -7.54 -0.89 4.21
C ILE A 377 -7.91 -2.34 4.56
N PHE A 378 -6.92 -3.20 4.71
CA PHE A 378 -7.13 -4.55 5.23
C PHE A 378 -6.42 -4.70 6.58
N LYS A 379 -7.18 -4.64 7.69
CA LYS A 379 -8.62 -4.66 7.86
C LYS A 379 -9.12 -3.66 8.91
N ILE A 380 -10.42 -3.40 8.92
CA ILE A 380 -11.10 -2.61 9.95
C ILE A 380 -11.79 -3.59 10.90
N ASP A 381 -11.17 -3.87 12.06
CA ASP A 381 -11.69 -4.87 13.01
C ASP A 381 -11.61 -4.44 14.50
N GLY A 382 -11.20 -3.20 14.75
CA GLY A 382 -11.00 -2.62 16.07
C GLY A 382 -9.72 -3.10 16.77
N GLY A 383 -8.81 -3.70 16.02
CA GLY A 383 -7.50 -4.17 16.52
C GLY A 383 -6.30 -3.45 15.90
N GLU A 384 -6.52 -2.57 14.93
CA GLU A 384 -5.54 -1.70 14.31
C GLU A 384 -5.03 -0.62 15.28
N ASP A 385 -4.00 0.14 14.85
CA ASP A 385 -3.57 1.33 15.59
C ASP A 385 -4.68 2.38 15.56
N PRO A 386 -5.26 2.77 16.71
CA PRO A 386 -6.37 3.72 16.77
C PRO A 386 -6.01 5.11 16.23
N ASN A 387 -4.72 5.46 16.17
CA ASN A 387 -4.27 6.72 15.58
C ASN A 387 -4.33 6.72 14.04
N MET A 388 -4.55 5.56 13.42
CA MET A 388 -4.69 5.43 11.97
C MET A 388 -5.78 6.36 11.43
N TRP A 389 -6.92 6.43 12.10
CA TRP A 389 -8.06 7.23 11.67
C TRP A 389 -7.73 8.72 11.60
N SER A 390 -6.99 9.25 12.59
CA SER A 390 -6.53 10.64 12.54
C SER A 390 -5.46 10.87 11.46
N ALA A 391 -4.64 9.86 11.18
CA ALA A 391 -3.58 9.94 10.17
C ALA A 391 -4.12 9.99 8.74
N ILE A 392 -5.28 9.35 8.48
CA ILE A 392 -5.96 9.38 7.17
C ILE A 392 -7.11 10.39 7.10
N GLN A 393 -7.37 11.12 8.17
CA GLN A 393 -8.45 12.10 8.23
C GLN A 393 -8.38 13.11 7.08
N GLY A 394 -9.52 13.35 6.46
CA GLY A 394 -9.63 14.31 5.35
C GLY A 394 -9.07 13.81 4.01
N LEU A 395 -8.55 12.58 3.90
CA LEU A 395 -8.11 12.01 2.62
C LEU A 395 -9.29 11.85 1.65
N ALA A 396 -10.42 11.37 2.15
CA ALA A 396 -11.65 11.17 1.38
C ALA A 396 -12.26 12.49 0.86
N SER A 397 -12.02 13.62 1.53
CA SER A 397 -12.57 14.93 1.19
C SER A 397 -11.66 15.79 0.31
N SER A 398 -10.39 15.42 0.14
CA SER A 398 -9.45 16.18 -0.70
C SER A 398 -9.68 15.88 -2.18
N ALA A 399 -10.59 16.62 -2.82
CA ALA A 399 -10.64 16.68 -4.28
C ALA A 399 -9.25 17.09 -4.79
N THR A 400 -8.67 16.27 -5.68
CA THR A 400 -7.43 16.62 -6.36
C THR A 400 -7.71 17.78 -7.30
N THR A 401 -7.69 19.01 -6.80
CA THR A 401 -7.67 20.20 -7.65
C THR A 401 -6.29 20.27 -8.29
N GLY A 402 -6.17 19.65 -9.45
CA GLY A 402 -5.07 19.89 -10.36
C GLY A 402 -5.17 21.34 -10.86
N SER A 403 -4.67 22.29 -10.08
CA SER A 403 -4.46 23.66 -10.52
C SER A 403 -3.04 23.76 -11.07
N LEU A 404 -2.93 23.72 -12.40
CA LEU A 404 -1.83 24.34 -13.11
C LEU A 404 -2.09 25.85 -13.08
N GLY A 405 -1.40 26.57 -12.23
CA GLY A 405 -1.39 28.04 -12.31
C GLY A 405 -1.24 28.77 -10.99
N GLY A 406 -0.08 29.37 -10.79
CA GLY A 406 0.08 30.61 -10.05
C GLY A 406 0.42 30.52 -8.58
N GLY A 407 1.70 30.81 -8.26
CA GLY A 407 2.18 31.55 -7.08
C GLY A 407 1.39 31.42 -5.77
N GLY A 408 1.51 30.32 -5.09
CA GLY A 408 1.06 30.15 -3.71
C GLY A 408 2.26 29.98 -2.79
N SER A 409 2.36 30.83 -1.79
CA SER A 409 3.35 30.80 -0.71
C SER A 409 3.56 29.39 -0.17
N ILE A 410 4.77 28.85 -0.28
CA ILE A 410 5.13 27.53 0.21
C ILE A 410 5.20 27.64 1.73
N SER A 411 4.19 27.10 2.42
CA SER A 411 4.33 26.74 3.83
C SER A 411 5.53 25.79 3.93
N SER A 412 6.46 26.08 4.83
CA SER A 412 7.71 25.35 5.03
C SER A 412 7.43 23.93 5.50
N SER A 413 7.20 23.02 4.54
CA SER A 413 7.03 21.61 4.83
C SER A 413 8.41 20.98 5.04
N SER A 414 8.70 20.52 6.27
CA SER A 414 9.92 19.77 6.57
C SER A 414 9.95 18.45 5.76
N LEU A 415 11.17 17.96 5.46
CA LEU A 415 11.36 16.63 4.87
C LEU A 415 10.98 15.58 5.92
N GLN A 416 10.00 14.73 5.62
CA GLN A 416 9.44 13.78 6.57
C GLN A 416 9.92 12.34 6.32
N ARG A 417 10.22 11.97 5.06
CA ARG A 417 10.62 10.61 4.68
C ARG A 417 12.05 10.54 4.18
N ASP A 418 12.61 9.35 4.15
CA ASP A 418 13.89 9.05 3.52
C ASP A 418 13.80 9.22 2.01
N LEU A 419 14.88 9.69 1.39
CA LEU A 419 14.93 9.93 -0.06
C LEU A 419 16.19 9.31 -0.67
N SER A 420 16.02 8.65 -1.81
CA SER A 420 17.10 8.00 -2.57
C SER A 420 16.91 8.13 -4.08
N ILE A 421 17.94 7.73 -4.81
CA ILE A 421 17.91 7.71 -6.28
C ILE A 421 16.75 6.85 -6.79
N GLY A 422 16.03 7.36 -7.78
CA GLY A 422 14.84 6.72 -8.35
C GLY A 422 13.52 7.25 -7.77
N MET A 423 13.54 7.80 -6.57
CA MET A 423 12.33 8.35 -5.93
C MET A 423 11.88 9.66 -6.59
N SER A 424 10.58 9.93 -6.49
CA SER A 424 9.96 11.15 -6.98
C SER A 424 8.97 11.70 -5.96
N GLY A 425 8.77 13.03 -5.95
CA GLY A 425 7.81 13.70 -5.05
C GLY A 425 8.10 15.19 -4.89
N SER A 426 7.15 15.93 -4.33
CA SER A 426 7.32 17.35 -4.02
C SER A 426 8.44 17.60 -2.98
N ASP A 427 8.67 16.66 -2.10
CA ASP A 427 9.76 16.65 -1.13
C ASP A 427 11.14 16.54 -1.79
N VAL A 428 11.27 15.85 -2.93
CA VAL A 428 12.49 15.87 -3.73
C VAL A 428 12.76 17.28 -4.28
N ALA A 429 11.73 18.01 -4.70
CA ALA A 429 11.90 19.41 -5.10
C ALA A 429 12.31 20.30 -3.91
N VAL A 430 11.74 20.05 -2.71
CA VAL A 430 12.16 20.72 -1.47
C VAL A 430 13.63 20.38 -1.14
N LEU A 431 14.02 19.11 -1.22
CA LEU A 431 15.39 18.67 -1.07
C LEU A 431 16.34 19.41 -2.03
N GLN A 432 16.01 19.43 -3.32
CA GLN A 432 16.80 20.12 -4.34
C GLN A 432 16.91 21.61 -4.03
N LYS A 433 15.83 22.26 -3.57
CA LYS A 433 15.82 23.65 -3.16
C LYS A 433 16.78 23.92 -1.98
N ILE A 434 16.78 23.04 -0.98
CA ILE A 434 17.71 23.15 0.16
C ILE A 434 19.16 22.98 -0.33
N LEU A 435 19.42 21.97 -1.16
CA LEU A 435 20.75 21.70 -1.72
C LEU A 435 21.24 22.84 -2.62
N ASN A 436 20.34 23.46 -3.38
CA ASN A 436 20.62 24.59 -4.27
C ASN A 436 20.75 25.95 -3.52
N SER A 437 20.41 26.00 -2.24
CA SER A 437 20.64 27.19 -1.43
C SER A 437 22.13 27.49 -1.20
N ASP A 438 22.98 26.47 -1.43
CA ASP A 438 24.42 26.53 -1.27
C ASP A 438 25.12 26.02 -2.53
N SER A 439 25.99 26.84 -3.14
CA SER A 439 26.69 26.51 -4.39
C SER A 439 27.60 25.29 -4.28
N SER A 440 28.07 24.95 -3.07
CA SER A 440 28.92 23.76 -2.85
C SER A 440 28.14 22.44 -2.86
N THR A 441 26.81 22.50 -2.68
CA THR A 441 25.92 21.33 -2.65
C THR A 441 24.87 21.35 -3.75
N GLN A 442 24.91 22.34 -4.66
CA GLN A 442 23.91 22.49 -5.72
C GLN A 442 23.80 21.24 -6.61
N VAL A 443 22.55 20.93 -7.02
CA VAL A 443 22.22 19.78 -7.85
C VAL A 443 22.74 19.96 -9.28
N ALA A 444 22.50 21.15 -9.86
CA ALA A 444 22.98 21.53 -11.19
C ALA A 444 23.22 23.05 -11.27
N ALA A 445 24.13 23.48 -12.15
CA ALA A 445 24.40 24.89 -12.37
C ALA A 445 23.33 25.57 -13.24
N SER A 446 22.68 24.79 -14.14
CA SER A 446 21.62 25.26 -15.05
C SER A 446 20.78 24.07 -15.52
N GLY A 447 19.58 24.33 -16.06
CA GLY A 447 18.66 23.30 -16.54
C GLY A 447 17.90 22.58 -15.42
N PRO A 448 17.32 21.39 -15.69
CA PRO A 448 16.51 20.65 -14.72
C PRO A 448 17.31 20.31 -13.45
N GLY A 449 16.72 20.62 -12.28
CA GLY A 449 17.34 20.43 -10.96
C GLY A 449 18.18 21.61 -10.48
N SER A 450 18.45 22.64 -11.30
CA SER A 450 19.14 23.86 -10.86
C SER A 450 18.23 24.76 -10.05
N LYS A 451 18.81 25.75 -9.35
CA LYS A 451 18.08 26.73 -8.53
C LYS A 451 16.97 27.43 -9.35
N GLY A 452 15.74 27.31 -8.89
CA GLY A 452 14.54 27.80 -9.58
C GLY A 452 13.97 26.86 -10.65
N ASN A 453 14.65 25.75 -10.96
CA ASN A 453 14.23 24.70 -11.87
C ASN A 453 14.29 23.32 -11.20
N GLU A 454 14.01 23.29 -9.89
CA GLU A 454 13.95 22.06 -9.11
C GLU A 454 12.91 21.10 -9.70
N THR A 455 13.28 19.81 -9.72
CA THR A 455 12.40 18.75 -10.24
C THR A 455 11.92 17.86 -9.09
N THR A 456 10.84 17.17 -9.33
CA THR A 456 10.32 16.18 -8.36
C THR A 456 11.06 14.84 -8.45
N LYS A 457 12.13 14.68 -9.27
CA LYS A 457 12.81 13.42 -9.49
C LYS A 457 14.18 13.38 -8.80
N PHE A 458 14.41 12.41 -7.94
CA PHE A 458 15.71 12.12 -7.35
C PHE A 458 16.58 11.34 -8.34
N GLY A 459 17.29 12.05 -9.18
CA GLY A 459 18.21 11.48 -10.16
C GLY A 459 19.65 11.39 -9.65
N ALA A 460 20.56 10.94 -10.51
CA ALA A 460 21.98 10.84 -10.20
C ALA A 460 22.61 12.19 -9.77
N ALA A 461 22.18 13.30 -10.36
CA ALA A 461 22.63 14.63 -9.97
C ALA A 461 22.20 15.00 -8.53
N THR A 462 20.97 14.66 -8.15
CA THR A 462 20.47 14.86 -6.79
C THR A 462 21.24 14.00 -5.79
N LYS A 463 21.50 12.71 -6.11
CA LYS A 463 22.33 11.82 -5.29
C LYS A 463 23.72 12.44 -5.04
N LEU A 464 24.40 12.88 -6.09
CA LEU A 464 25.72 13.51 -5.98
C LEU A 464 25.68 14.78 -5.11
N ALA A 465 24.62 15.57 -5.19
CA ALA A 465 24.42 16.75 -4.36
C ALA A 465 24.23 16.37 -2.88
N VAL A 466 23.48 15.30 -2.58
CA VAL A 466 23.34 14.74 -1.24
C VAL A 466 24.68 14.24 -0.70
N GLU A 467 25.48 13.57 -1.50
CA GLU A 467 26.83 13.11 -1.14
C GLU A 467 27.73 14.28 -0.73
N LYS A 468 27.72 15.36 -1.52
CA LYS A 468 28.43 16.59 -1.19
C LYS A 468 27.94 17.21 0.12
N PHE A 469 26.63 17.24 0.31
CA PHE A 469 26.00 17.74 1.52
C PHE A 469 26.42 16.91 2.74
N GLN A 470 26.36 15.60 2.67
CA GLN A 470 26.76 14.70 3.75
C GLN A 470 28.23 14.86 4.11
N SER A 471 29.11 14.96 3.10
CA SER A 471 30.54 15.21 3.31
C SER A 471 30.78 16.57 3.96
N LYS A 472 30.10 17.63 3.51
CA LYS A 472 30.22 18.99 4.04
C LYS A 472 29.84 19.07 5.52
N TYR A 473 28.81 18.37 5.94
CA TYR A 473 28.31 18.40 7.32
C TYR A 473 28.78 17.22 8.18
N GLY A 474 29.71 16.38 7.67
CA GLY A 474 30.27 15.25 8.40
C GLY A 474 29.25 14.16 8.75
N ILE A 475 28.18 13.99 7.94
CA ILE A 475 27.10 13.04 8.19
C ILE A 475 27.47 11.64 7.69
N ALA A 476 28.04 11.57 6.47
CA ALA A 476 28.46 10.32 5.83
C ALA A 476 29.61 10.60 4.86
N SER A 477 30.39 9.56 4.52
CA SER A 477 31.49 9.59 3.55
C SER A 477 31.34 8.42 2.58
N ALA A 478 32.15 8.39 1.51
CA ALA A 478 32.09 7.37 0.45
C ALA A 478 32.21 5.91 0.94
N SER A 479 32.76 5.68 2.14
CA SER A 479 32.84 4.34 2.76
C SER A 479 31.58 3.97 3.56
N ASN A 480 30.63 4.90 3.73
CA ASN A 480 29.39 4.67 4.47
C ASN A 480 28.27 4.23 3.52
N PRO A 481 27.55 3.12 3.79
CA PRO A 481 26.42 2.68 2.94
C PRO A 481 25.32 3.74 2.77
N ALA A 482 25.14 4.65 3.74
CA ALA A 482 24.19 5.75 3.66
C ALA A 482 24.64 6.94 2.81
N TYR A 483 25.80 6.85 2.11
CA TYR A 483 26.31 7.95 1.29
C TYR A 483 25.48 8.14 0.03
N GLY A 484 24.90 9.33 -0.11
CA GLY A 484 23.94 9.64 -1.17
C GLY A 484 22.48 9.29 -0.85
N PHE A 485 22.21 8.82 0.38
CA PHE A 485 20.88 8.51 0.91
C PHE A 485 20.46 9.57 1.94
N VAL A 486 19.24 10.07 1.84
CA VAL A 486 18.69 11.07 2.77
C VAL A 486 17.97 10.35 3.90
N GLY A 487 18.70 9.71 4.78
CA GLY A 487 18.19 9.07 5.99
C GLY A 487 17.98 10.06 7.15
N PRO A 488 17.60 9.57 8.35
CA PRO A 488 17.21 10.41 9.49
C PRO A 488 18.21 11.52 9.85
N ALA A 489 19.51 11.20 9.92
CA ALA A 489 20.55 12.18 10.24
C ALA A 489 20.68 13.26 9.16
N THR A 490 20.59 12.87 7.88
CA THR A 490 20.64 13.80 6.75
C THR A 490 19.39 14.68 6.73
N ARG A 491 18.19 14.11 6.94
CA ARG A 491 16.93 14.85 7.04
C ARG A 491 16.95 15.88 8.18
N ALA A 492 17.39 15.47 9.36
CA ALA A 492 17.46 16.39 10.52
C ALA A 492 18.29 17.63 10.16
N LYS A 493 19.44 17.45 9.51
CA LYS A 493 20.30 18.56 9.11
C LYS A 493 19.69 19.41 7.99
N LEU A 494 19.06 18.77 6.99
CA LEU A 494 18.36 19.47 5.91
C LEU A 494 17.18 20.30 6.45
N ASN A 495 16.37 19.73 7.34
CA ASN A 495 15.25 20.44 7.96
C ASN A 495 15.69 21.63 8.82
N ALA A 496 16.82 21.49 9.53
CA ALA A 496 17.40 22.61 10.27
C ALA A 496 17.81 23.79 9.36
N ILE A 497 18.31 23.48 8.16
CA ILE A 497 18.63 24.52 7.16
C ILE A 497 17.35 25.08 6.54
N LEU A 498 16.37 24.22 6.20
CA LEU A 498 15.08 24.66 5.65
C LEU A 498 14.38 25.68 6.57
N ALA A 499 14.48 25.50 7.89
CA ALA A 499 13.90 26.42 8.86
C ALA A 499 14.56 27.82 8.87
N THR A 500 15.69 27.97 8.17
CA THR A 500 16.44 29.25 8.08
C THR A 500 16.38 29.86 6.67
N LEU A 501 15.76 29.18 5.68
CA LEU A 501 15.58 29.66 4.31
C LEU A 501 14.26 30.42 4.15
#